data_5264e63e780f53824d30adf6eb4fc092
#
_entry.id   5264e63e780f53824d30adf6eb4fc092
#
_cell.length_a   1.000
_cell.length_b   1.000
_cell.length_c   1.000
_cell.angle_alpha   90.00
_cell.angle_beta   90.00
_cell.angle_gamma   90.00
#
_symmetry.space_group_name_H-M   'P 1'
#
loop_
_entity.id
_entity.type
_entity.pdbx_description
1 polymer ?
#
loop_
_entity_poly.entity_id
_entity_poly.type
_entity_poly.pdbx_seq_one_letter_code
_entity_poly.pdbx_strand_id
1 'polypeptide(L)'
;MANKTDNLPDFLQDYASLFSHFQGQMDGLTTVQIGDKFASLAEHLIPHTEAGSDFERATKSKKSWDKGVDLIFQHKEINGVELRVQSKYTISSVDDVDLIISKFQEYDSKDATNKQHELDLLGSLEEDSRQTSKYLIITSSKISNIIAKFLESQRPSRFFLERIKKEKRFHYIDGIEILTTIQSIYRSTYIRPQETKLIFQTPHIRVNNVYIGVLPCNELRRVYEEAGDSIFFENIREWLGFQGKKVKSGGVRETVNEAIASTLEDSPEKMLERNNGIVIRASQVEETSNSSLKLRDASIVNGCQTTMSVFFVNPTDGHVLAKIVETEDSWEIAKAANFQTEIERIELELARYLRPQLARSVGAENNFKFDQKEVTKGKSAFALLDQIYKDEICYDELKSIFIGLFSRSANNAISSNYTELRIDVLQNFERDSEKSKFLEALFVLHSKSSTAMESLKDGLLKPEIMDLFKRFWKEDKPSYRAFVTLLAIFSALDKKNRRFEDYNDIKSGIIKLAGQIEIDPGEYIETYIKAFKTIALDVLKGSEDKDKMLQSMYHHIGSMNFENALLSMSLL
;
A
#
# COMPACT_ATOMS: atom_id res chain seq x y z
N MET A 1 -4.58 -3.45 -32.38
CA MET A 1 -4.00 -3.24 -31.05
C MET A 1 -4.38 -4.46 -30.23
N ALA A 2 -3.41 -5.26 -29.82
CA ALA A 2 -3.66 -6.47 -29.06
C ALA A 2 -4.28 -6.06 -27.71
N ASN A 3 -5.37 -6.71 -27.34
CA ASN A 3 -5.90 -6.65 -25.97
C ASN A 3 -4.75 -6.87 -25.00
N LYS A 4 -4.34 -5.84 -24.25
CA LYS A 4 -3.58 -6.06 -23.03
C LYS A 4 -4.51 -6.84 -22.11
N THR A 5 -4.40 -8.16 -22.15
CA THR A 5 -4.92 -9.04 -21.10
C THR A 5 -4.44 -8.49 -19.77
N ASP A 6 -5.30 -8.46 -18.78
CA ASP A 6 -5.03 -8.08 -17.40
C ASP A 6 -3.66 -8.65 -16.98
N ASN A 7 -2.65 -7.80 -16.87
CA ASN A 7 -1.33 -8.20 -16.40
C ASN A 7 -1.37 -8.38 -14.88
N LEU A 8 -2.00 -9.46 -14.45
CA LEU A 8 -1.87 -9.90 -13.08
C LEU A 8 -0.47 -10.51 -12.88
N PRO A 9 0.18 -10.29 -11.72
CA PRO A 9 1.43 -10.97 -11.38
C PRO A 9 1.26 -12.49 -11.43
N ASP A 10 2.34 -13.23 -11.68
CA ASP A 10 2.30 -14.68 -11.82
C ASP A 10 1.64 -15.39 -10.65
N PHE A 11 1.88 -14.91 -9.43
CA PHE A 11 1.29 -15.49 -8.22
C PHE A 11 -0.23 -15.24 -8.08
N LEU A 12 -0.82 -14.35 -8.88
CA LEU A 12 -2.27 -14.08 -8.92
C LEU A 12 -2.98 -14.64 -10.14
N GLN A 13 -2.31 -15.41 -11.01
CA GLN A 13 -2.91 -15.95 -12.22
C GLN A 13 -3.98 -17.00 -11.91
N ASP A 14 -3.69 -17.90 -10.98
CA ASP A 14 -4.59 -18.97 -10.57
C ASP A 14 -4.40 -19.37 -9.09
N TYR A 15 -5.28 -20.25 -8.61
CA TYR A 15 -5.24 -20.71 -7.23
C TYR A 15 -3.94 -21.47 -6.89
N ALA A 16 -3.39 -22.26 -7.81
CA ALA A 16 -2.18 -23.04 -7.52
C ALA A 16 -0.98 -22.11 -7.34
N SER A 17 -0.88 -21.08 -8.17
CA SER A 17 0.14 -20.03 -8.09
C SER A 17 0.04 -19.24 -6.79
N LEU A 18 -1.17 -18.81 -6.40
CA LEU A 18 -1.38 -18.11 -5.13
C LEU A 18 -1.06 -19.00 -3.92
N PHE A 19 -1.50 -20.26 -3.93
CA PHE A 19 -1.23 -21.18 -2.84
C PHE A 19 0.27 -21.46 -2.68
N SER A 20 0.97 -21.67 -3.80
CA SER A 20 2.45 -21.83 -3.82
C SER A 20 3.15 -20.58 -3.29
N HIS A 21 2.68 -19.41 -3.66
CA HIS A 21 3.18 -18.14 -3.14
C HIS A 21 3.02 -18.01 -1.62
N PHE A 22 1.85 -18.34 -1.09
CA PHE A 22 1.63 -18.39 0.35
C PHE A 22 2.52 -19.44 1.04
N GLN A 23 2.70 -20.63 0.46
CA GLN A 23 3.63 -21.63 0.99
C GLN A 23 5.04 -21.06 1.10
N GLY A 24 5.55 -20.40 0.06
CA GLY A 24 6.87 -19.78 0.08
C GLY A 24 7.01 -18.67 1.14
N GLN A 25 5.92 -17.94 1.43
CA GLN A 25 5.90 -16.94 2.50
C GLN A 25 5.85 -17.55 3.91
N MET A 26 5.37 -18.78 4.04
CA MET A 26 5.25 -19.49 5.31
C MET A 26 6.46 -20.39 5.59
N ASP A 27 7.36 -20.53 4.62
CA ASP A 27 8.55 -21.37 4.76
C ASP A 27 9.46 -20.88 5.88
N GLY A 28 9.97 -21.81 6.67
CA GLY A 28 10.80 -21.51 7.84
C GLY A 28 10.06 -20.94 9.08
N LEU A 29 8.75 -20.72 9.01
CA LEU A 29 7.96 -20.22 10.14
C LEU A 29 7.43 -21.38 11.01
N THR A 30 7.29 -21.14 12.31
CA THR A 30 6.61 -22.05 13.23
C THR A 30 5.10 -22.06 12.98
N THR A 31 4.39 -23.10 13.42
CA THR A 31 2.93 -23.22 13.30
C THR A 31 2.18 -22.01 13.89
N VAL A 32 2.67 -21.45 14.99
CA VAL A 32 2.09 -20.26 15.62
C VAL A 32 2.27 -19.04 14.72
N GLN A 33 3.49 -18.81 14.22
CA GLN A 33 3.79 -17.71 13.32
C GLN A 33 2.99 -17.77 12.01
N ILE A 34 2.80 -18.99 11.46
CA ILE A 34 1.93 -19.21 10.29
C ILE A 34 0.50 -18.79 10.61
N GLY A 35 -0.01 -19.21 11.78
CA GLY A 35 -1.36 -18.85 12.23
C GLY A 35 -1.53 -17.33 12.37
N ASP A 36 -0.60 -16.65 13.03
CA ASP A 36 -0.63 -15.20 13.24
C ASP A 36 -0.54 -14.43 11.91
N LYS A 37 0.34 -14.86 11.01
CA LYS A 37 0.49 -14.24 9.68
C LYS A 37 -0.78 -14.40 8.84
N PHE A 38 -1.37 -15.59 8.85
CA PHE A 38 -2.62 -15.82 8.11
C PHE A 38 -3.81 -15.10 8.74
N ALA A 39 -3.87 -14.99 10.08
CA ALA A 39 -4.88 -14.19 10.75
C ALA A 39 -4.76 -12.69 10.40
N SER A 40 -3.54 -12.17 10.27
CA SER A 40 -3.30 -10.80 9.79
C SER A 40 -3.81 -10.60 8.36
N LEU A 41 -3.55 -11.52 7.45
CA LEU A 41 -4.12 -11.50 6.10
C LEU A 41 -5.65 -11.51 6.14
N ALA A 42 -6.24 -12.41 6.92
CA ALA A 42 -7.67 -12.54 7.07
C ALA A 42 -8.32 -11.25 7.59
N GLU A 43 -7.68 -10.59 8.57
CA GLU A 43 -8.15 -9.33 9.13
C GLU A 43 -8.33 -8.23 8.08
N HIS A 44 -7.38 -8.14 7.13
CA HIS A 44 -7.42 -7.15 6.06
C HIS A 44 -8.30 -7.57 4.87
N LEU A 45 -8.46 -8.89 4.64
CA LEU A 45 -9.23 -9.41 3.51
C LEU A 45 -10.74 -9.36 3.77
N ILE A 46 -11.19 -9.73 4.96
CA ILE A 46 -12.62 -9.89 5.30
C ILE A 46 -13.46 -8.66 4.96
N PRO A 47 -13.04 -7.40 5.25
CA PRO A 47 -13.81 -6.22 4.89
C PRO A 47 -14.08 -6.03 3.39
N HIS A 48 -13.32 -6.72 2.53
CA HIS A 48 -13.44 -6.67 1.07
C HIS A 48 -14.25 -7.83 0.49
N THR A 49 -14.80 -8.70 1.32
CA THR A 49 -15.63 -9.84 0.90
C THR A 49 -17.12 -9.55 1.14
N GLU A 50 -18.00 -10.27 0.44
CA GLU A 50 -19.44 -10.15 0.65
C GLU A 50 -19.85 -10.46 2.10
N ALA A 51 -19.20 -11.45 2.72
CA ALA A 51 -19.49 -11.84 4.10
C ALA A 51 -19.06 -10.80 5.15
N GLY A 52 -18.08 -9.95 4.83
CA GLY A 52 -17.45 -9.02 5.77
C GLY A 52 -17.66 -7.54 5.49
N SER A 53 -18.22 -7.16 4.33
CA SER A 53 -18.38 -5.76 3.89
C SER A 53 -19.14 -4.88 4.88
N ASP A 54 -20.14 -5.44 5.57
CA ASP A 54 -20.97 -4.74 6.55
C ASP A 54 -20.36 -4.70 7.96
N PHE A 55 -19.16 -5.24 8.11
CA PHE A 55 -18.51 -5.39 9.40
C PHE A 55 -17.21 -4.57 9.46
N GLU A 56 -16.87 -4.11 10.67
CA GLU A 56 -15.59 -3.47 10.97
C GLU A 56 -14.91 -4.16 12.14
N ARG A 57 -13.59 -4.06 12.22
CA ARG A 57 -12.81 -4.67 13.29
C ARG A 57 -13.21 -4.09 14.64
N ALA A 58 -13.53 -4.94 15.61
CA ALA A 58 -13.78 -4.53 16.98
C ALA A 58 -12.52 -3.89 17.60
N THR A 59 -12.62 -2.61 18.01
CA THR A 59 -11.51 -1.85 18.60
C THR A 59 -10.98 -2.40 19.91
N LYS A 60 -11.71 -3.29 20.56
CA LYS A 60 -11.32 -4.01 21.77
C LYS A 60 -11.23 -5.50 21.50
N SER A 61 -10.21 -5.93 20.78
CA SER A 61 -9.83 -7.34 20.89
C SER A 61 -9.25 -7.56 22.29
N LYS A 62 -10.06 -7.99 23.24
CA LYS A 62 -9.51 -8.76 24.34
C LYS A 62 -8.74 -9.89 23.66
N LYS A 63 -7.45 -10.04 23.97
CA LYS A 63 -6.66 -11.20 23.58
C LYS A 63 -7.46 -12.44 23.98
N SER A 64 -8.25 -12.97 23.08
CA SER A 64 -9.06 -14.16 23.34
C SER A 64 -8.25 -15.39 22.94
N TRP A 65 -7.12 -15.57 23.62
CA TRP A 65 -6.25 -16.71 23.40
C TRP A 65 -6.91 -18.06 23.71
N ASP A 66 -8.08 -18.06 24.39
CA ASP A 66 -8.57 -19.28 25.00
C ASP A 66 -9.89 -19.86 24.47
N LYS A 67 -10.48 -19.28 23.41
CA LYS A 67 -11.86 -19.69 23.08
C LYS A 67 -12.13 -20.06 21.62
N GLY A 68 -11.11 -20.17 20.76
CA GLY A 68 -11.26 -20.73 19.41
C GLY A 68 -11.92 -19.82 18.38
N VAL A 69 -11.92 -18.50 18.62
CA VAL A 69 -12.26 -17.46 17.65
C VAL A 69 -11.05 -16.54 17.54
N ASP A 70 -10.49 -16.41 16.33
CA ASP A 70 -9.26 -15.67 16.13
C ASP A 70 -9.52 -14.18 15.95
N LEU A 71 -10.63 -13.82 15.26
CA LEU A 71 -10.98 -12.44 14.95
C LEU A 71 -12.45 -12.18 15.24
N ILE A 72 -12.78 -10.98 15.72
CA ILE A 72 -14.15 -10.52 15.93
C ILE A 72 -14.33 -9.18 15.23
N PHE A 73 -15.37 -9.09 14.42
CA PHE A 73 -15.80 -7.86 13.77
C PHE A 73 -17.20 -7.50 14.27
N GLN A 74 -17.51 -6.21 14.33
CA GLN A 74 -18.82 -5.68 14.70
C GLN A 74 -19.52 -5.15 13.46
N HIS A 75 -20.83 -5.34 13.39
CA HIS A 75 -21.63 -4.78 12.31
C HIS A 75 -21.65 -3.26 12.39
N LYS A 76 -21.45 -2.59 11.25
CA LYS A 76 -21.30 -1.12 11.19
C LYS A 76 -22.54 -0.36 11.65
N GLU A 77 -23.74 -0.91 11.36
CA GLU A 77 -25.01 -0.24 11.59
C GLU A 77 -25.86 -0.90 12.69
N ILE A 78 -25.64 -2.18 12.99
CA ILE A 78 -26.47 -2.94 13.92
C ILE A 78 -25.65 -3.26 15.17
N ASN A 79 -25.95 -2.57 16.26
CA ASN A 79 -25.29 -2.80 17.54
C ASN A 79 -25.51 -4.24 18.06
N GLY A 80 -24.46 -4.87 18.56
CA GLY A 80 -24.51 -6.19 19.17
C GLY A 80 -24.48 -7.38 18.19
N VAL A 81 -24.44 -7.14 16.89
CA VAL A 81 -24.19 -8.19 15.88
C VAL A 81 -22.70 -8.33 15.62
N GLU A 82 -22.16 -9.50 15.86
CA GLU A 82 -20.75 -9.82 15.66
C GLU A 82 -20.56 -10.82 14.53
N LEU A 83 -19.48 -10.65 13.76
CA LEU A 83 -18.95 -11.67 12.87
C LEU A 83 -17.75 -12.32 13.58
N ARG A 84 -17.89 -13.59 13.94
CA ARG A 84 -16.89 -14.40 14.63
C ARG A 84 -16.13 -15.25 13.63
N VAL A 85 -14.83 -15.06 13.57
CA VAL A 85 -13.99 -15.64 12.54
C VAL A 85 -13.01 -16.62 13.14
N GLN A 86 -12.93 -17.81 12.53
CA GLN A 86 -11.83 -18.73 12.71
C GLN A 86 -10.97 -18.70 11.45
N SER A 87 -9.73 -18.24 11.62
CA SER A 87 -8.73 -18.24 10.55
C SER A 87 -7.83 -19.47 10.67
N LYS A 88 -7.73 -20.27 9.62
CA LYS A 88 -6.85 -21.43 9.60
C LYS A 88 -6.16 -21.53 8.26
N TYR A 89 -4.82 -21.43 8.27
CA TYR A 89 -4.04 -21.45 7.04
C TYR A 89 -4.44 -22.62 6.14
N THR A 90 -4.46 -23.84 6.68
CA THR A 90 -4.90 -25.03 5.93
C THR A 90 -5.98 -25.80 6.68
N ILE A 91 -7.01 -26.22 5.95
CA ILE A 91 -8.03 -27.17 6.39
C ILE A 91 -7.98 -28.34 5.40
N SER A 92 -7.69 -29.53 5.88
CA SER A 92 -7.43 -30.70 5.04
C SER A 92 -8.41 -31.86 5.29
N SER A 93 -9.16 -31.82 6.37
CA SER A 93 -10.00 -32.94 6.80
C SER A 93 -11.36 -32.49 7.37
N VAL A 94 -12.29 -33.44 7.43
CA VAL A 94 -13.55 -33.30 8.13
C VAL A 94 -13.35 -33.07 9.63
N ASP A 95 -12.27 -33.61 10.22
CA ASP A 95 -11.91 -33.42 11.62
C ASP A 95 -11.54 -31.96 11.93
N ASP A 96 -10.84 -31.30 11.01
CA ASP A 96 -10.52 -29.87 11.13
C ASP A 96 -11.79 -29.02 11.17
N VAL A 97 -12.76 -29.33 10.30
CA VAL A 97 -14.06 -28.62 10.26
C VAL A 97 -14.84 -28.89 11.54
N ASP A 98 -14.92 -30.15 11.99
CA ASP A 98 -15.61 -30.55 13.22
C ASP A 98 -15.09 -29.77 14.44
N LEU A 99 -13.78 -29.67 14.56
CA LEU A 99 -13.16 -28.91 15.65
C LEU A 99 -13.58 -27.42 15.63
N ILE A 100 -13.60 -26.80 14.45
CA ILE A 100 -14.00 -25.39 14.29
C ILE A 100 -15.50 -25.23 14.62
N ILE A 101 -16.36 -26.07 14.07
CA ILE A 101 -17.80 -26.00 14.27
C ILE A 101 -18.17 -26.26 15.74
N SER A 102 -17.51 -27.20 16.39
CA SER A 102 -17.68 -27.47 17.83
C SER A 102 -17.36 -26.25 18.68
N LYS A 103 -16.31 -25.52 18.35
CA LYS A 103 -15.95 -24.26 19.01
C LYS A 103 -17.01 -23.17 18.77
N PHE A 104 -17.52 -23.01 17.57
CA PHE A 104 -18.61 -22.07 17.29
C PHE A 104 -19.86 -22.43 18.07
N GLN A 105 -20.19 -23.73 18.19
CA GLN A 105 -21.32 -24.22 19.00
C GLN A 105 -21.16 -23.88 20.48
N GLU A 106 -19.96 -24.04 21.03
CA GLU A 106 -19.66 -23.66 22.41
C GLU A 106 -19.85 -22.18 22.68
N TYR A 107 -19.45 -21.33 21.71
CA TYR A 107 -19.68 -19.89 21.79
C TYR A 107 -21.16 -19.51 21.72
N ASP A 108 -21.90 -20.10 20.79
CA ASP A 108 -23.33 -19.84 20.62
C ASP A 108 -24.10 -20.19 21.92
N SER A 109 -23.71 -21.27 22.59
CA SER A 109 -24.30 -21.72 23.84
C SER A 109 -24.01 -20.78 25.01
N LYS A 110 -22.79 -20.25 25.11
CA LYS A 110 -22.40 -19.29 26.17
C LYS A 110 -23.09 -17.93 25.99
N ASP A 111 -23.25 -17.46 24.77
CA ASP A 111 -23.99 -16.23 24.48
C ASP A 111 -25.48 -16.37 24.86
N ALA A 112 -26.09 -17.49 24.58
CA ALA A 112 -27.47 -17.74 24.96
C ALA A 112 -27.66 -17.69 26.49
N THR A 113 -26.71 -18.26 27.25
CA THR A 113 -26.76 -18.28 28.73
C THR A 113 -26.54 -16.87 29.32
N ASN A 114 -25.56 -16.09 28.78
CA ASN A 114 -25.33 -14.73 29.25
C ASN A 114 -26.49 -13.79 28.95
N LYS A 115 -27.12 -13.91 27.77
CA LYS A 115 -28.30 -13.10 27.39
C LYS A 115 -29.52 -13.46 28.24
N GLN A 116 -29.71 -14.74 28.61
CA GLN A 116 -30.77 -15.14 29.52
C GLN A 116 -30.58 -14.49 30.90
N HIS A 117 -29.35 -14.43 31.44
CA HIS A 117 -29.05 -13.75 32.69
C HIS A 117 -29.30 -12.24 32.65
N GLU A 118 -28.99 -11.57 31.52
CA GLU A 118 -29.25 -10.13 31.34
C GLU A 118 -30.77 -9.86 31.21
N LEU A 119 -31.52 -10.72 30.51
CA LEU A 119 -32.98 -10.62 30.37
C LEU A 119 -33.68 -10.85 31.70
N ASP A 120 -33.21 -11.79 32.52
CA ASP A 120 -33.71 -12.05 33.86
C ASP A 120 -33.47 -10.86 34.83
N LEU A 121 -32.44 -10.05 34.58
CA LEU A 121 -32.12 -8.86 35.36
C LEU A 121 -32.86 -7.59 34.92
N LEU A 122 -33.26 -7.48 33.65
CA LEU A 122 -33.86 -6.27 33.08
C LEU A 122 -35.36 -6.31 32.87
N GLY A 123 -36.04 -7.43 33.20
CA GLY A 123 -37.50 -7.57 33.16
C GLY A 123 -38.15 -7.09 31.87
N SER A 124 -38.36 -7.98 30.95
CA SER A 124 -39.23 -7.87 29.75
C SER A 124 -39.21 -6.56 28.99
N LEU A 125 -38.33 -6.46 27.99
CA LEU A 125 -38.50 -5.57 26.86
C LEU A 125 -38.37 -6.38 25.58
N GLU A 126 -39.45 -6.38 24.81
CA GLU A 126 -39.70 -6.78 23.43
C GLU A 126 -38.83 -7.89 22.81
N GLU A 127 -39.52 -8.96 22.46
CA GLU A 127 -39.01 -10.19 21.80
C GLU A 127 -38.40 -10.02 20.40
N ASP A 128 -38.27 -8.81 19.86
CA ASP A 128 -38.04 -8.59 18.43
C ASP A 128 -36.57 -8.30 18.04
N SER A 129 -35.62 -8.37 18.95
CA SER A 129 -34.22 -8.14 18.61
C SER A 129 -33.27 -9.26 19.08
N ARG A 130 -33.51 -10.50 18.69
CA ARG A 130 -32.49 -11.56 18.77
C ARG A 130 -31.41 -11.33 17.71
N GLN A 131 -30.59 -10.32 17.94
CA GLN A 131 -29.39 -10.07 17.13
C GLN A 131 -28.43 -11.24 17.33
N THR A 132 -28.31 -12.08 16.33
CA THR A 132 -27.54 -13.32 16.40
C THR A 132 -26.19 -13.15 15.70
N SER A 133 -25.11 -13.51 16.41
CA SER A 133 -23.75 -13.52 15.84
C SER A 133 -23.68 -14.37 14.57
N LYS A 134 -22.89 -13.92 13.59
CA LYS A 134 -22.54 -14.68 12.39
C LYS A 134 -21.19 -15.38 12.58
N TYR A 135 -20.95 -16.43 11.84
CA TYR A 135 -19.77 -17.28 11.92
C TYR A 135 -19.09 -17.39 10.57
N LEU A 136 -17.78 -17.20 10.53
CA LEU A 136 -16.98 -17.23 9.32
C LEU A 136 -15.76 -18.15 9.50
N ILE A 137 -15.57 -19.06 8.55
CA ILE A 137 -14.30 -19.78 8.38
C ILE A 137 -13.53 -19.11 7.25
N ILE A 138 -12.25 -18.81 7.47
CA ILE A 138 -11.35 -18.36 6.40
C ILE A 138 -10.12 -19.27 6.32
N THR A 139 -9.78 -19.73 5.11
CA THR A 139 -8.66 -20.65 4.88
C THR A 139 -8.09 -20.53 3.48
N SER A 140 -6.79 -20.77 3.30
CA SER A 140 -6.17 -20.84 1.99
C SER A 140 -6.53 -22.13 1.21
N SER A 141 -7.07 -23.15 1.89
CA SER A 141 -7.49 -24.41 1.27
C SER A 141 -8.83 -24.27 0.53
N LYS A 142 -9.08 -25.15 -0.46
CA LYS A 142 -10.42 -25.32 -1.07
C LYS A 142 -11.23 -26.24 -0.17
N ILE A 143 -12.27 -25.72 0.49
CA ILE A 143 -13.00 -26.48 1.52
C ILE A 143 -14.45 -26.85 1.18
N SER A 144 -14.97 -26.42 0.05
CA SER A 144 -16.35 -26.71 -0.35
C SER A 144 -16.72 -28.20 -0.25
N ASN A 145 -15.86 -29.10 -0.78
CA ASN A 145 -16.05 -30.55 -0.71
C ASN A 145 -15.90 -31.09 0.72
N ILE A 146 -15.04 -30.50 1.54
CA ILE A 146 -14.83 -30.93 2.93
C ILE A 146 -16.06 -30.56 3.76
N ILE A 147 -16.62 -29.38 3.57
CA ILE A 147 -17.89 -28.94 4.20
C ILE A 147 -19.05 -29.84 3.78
N ALA A 148 -19.15 -30.21 2.49
CA ALA A 148 -20.18 -31.13 2.03
C ALA A 148 -20.08 -32.50 2.72
N LYS A 149 -18.89 -33.11 2.74
CA LYS A 149 -18.62 -34.37 3.45
C LYS A 149 -18.89 -34.27 4.94
N PHE A 150 -18.59 -33.14 5.56
CA PHE A 150 -18.89 -32.91 6.97
C PHE A 150 -20.42 -32.93 7.23
N LEU A 151 -21.20 -32.30 6.37
CA LEU A 151 -22.65 -32.30 6.46
C LEU A 151 -23.29 -33.69 6.25
N GLU A 152 -22.62 -34.58 5.53
CA GLU A 152 -23.03 -35.98 5.36
C GLU A 152 -22.57 -36.89 6.51
N SER A 153 -21.66 -36.43 7.36
CA SER A 153 -21.09 -37.22 8.46
C SER A 153 -22.08 -37.40 9.60
N GLN A 154 -21.81 -38.35 10.51
CA GLN A 154 -22.62 -38.60 11.72
C GLN A 154 -22.17 -37.81 12.95
N ARG A 155 -21.42 -36.72 12.77
CA ARG A 155 -20.88 -35.92 13.88
C ARG A 155 -21.95 -35.04 14.52
N PRO A 156 -21.97 -34.92 15.85
CA PRO A 156 -23.00 -34.12 16.54
C PRO A 156 -22.99 -32.64 16.14
N SER A 157 -21.83 -32.05 15.95
CA SER A 157 -21.64 -30.65 15.56
C SER A 157 -22.22 -30.31 14.17
N ARG A 158 -22.47 -31.33 13.34
CA ARG A 158 -23.15 -31.17 12.05
C ARG A 158 -24.51 -30.47 12.19
N PHE A 159 -25.31 -30.87 13.18
CA PHE A 159 -26.64 -30.28 13.38
C PHE A 159 -26.60 -28.80 13.73
N PHE A 160 -25.53 -28.37 14.42
CA PHE A 160 -25.29 -26.95 14.65
C PHE A 160 -24.99 -26.23 13.36
N LEU A 161 -24.11 -26.77 12.50
CA LEU A 161 -23.79 -26.16 11.19
C LEU A 161 -25.03 -26.08 10.29
N GLU A 162 -25.82 -27.13 10.21
CA GLU A 162 -27.10 -27.16 9.45
C GLU A 162 -28.03 -26.04 9.91
N ARG A 163 -28.17 -25.85 11.23
CA ARG A 163 -28.98 -24.80 11.82
C ARG A 163 -28.50 -23.40 11.42
N ILE A 164 -27.23 -23.08 11.68
CA ILE A 164 -26.69 -21.73 11.40
C ILE A 164 -26.61 -21.43 9.90
N LYS A 165 -26.47 -22.44 9.03
CA LYS A 165 -26.61 -22.29 7.57
C LYS A 165 -28.04 -21.93 7.18
N LYS A 166 -29.05 -22.64 7.73
CA LYS A 166 -30.45 -22.34 7.49
C LYS A 166 -30.83 -20.93 7.95
N GLU A 167 -30.22 -20.47 9.04
CA GLU A 167 -30.40 -19.13 9.61
C GLU A 167 -29.57 -18.07 8.86
N LYS A 168 -28.82 -18.39 7.80
CA LYS A 168 -27.90 -17.51 7.05
C LYS A 168 -26.83 -16.84 7.95
N ARG A 169 -26.40 -17.55 8.98
CA ARG A 169 -25.41 -17.09 9.96
C ARG A 169 -24.02 -17.70 9.74
N PHE A 170 -23.86 -18.58 8.75
CA PHE A 170 -22.59 -19.24 8.46
C PHE A 170 -22.10 -18.91 7.06
N HIS A 171 -20.85 -18.51 6.96
CA HIS A 171 -20.11 -18.29 5.73
C HIS A 171 -18.74 -18.97 5.79
N TYR A 172 -18.13 -19.19 4.65
CA TYR A 172 -16.72 -19.53 4.57
C TYR A 172 -16.08 -18.83 3.38
N ILE A 173 -14.84 -18.39 3.55
CA ILE A 173 -13.97 -17.83 2.53
C ILE A 173 -12.87 -18.85 2.31
N ASP A 174 -12.82 -19.48 1.15
CA ASP A 174 -11.81 -20.46 0.78
C ASP A 174 -10.76 -19.86 -0.15
N GLY A 175 -9.74 -20.67 -0.52
CA GLY A 175 -8.64 -20.20 -1.34
C GLY A 175 -9.05 -19.65 -2.70
N ILE A 176 -10.23 -20.07 -3.25
CA ILE A 176 -10.74 -19.52 -4.51
C ILE A 176 -11.31 -18.12 -4.28
N GLU A 177 -12.08 -17.93 -3.22
CA GLU A 177 -12.64 -16.63 -2.89
C GLU A 177 -11.54 -15.64 -2.46
N ILE A 178 -10.51 -16.11 -1.74
CA ILE A 178 -9.31 -15.32 -1.45
C ILE A 178 -8.66 -14.83 -2.75
N LEU A 179 -8.42 -15.72 -3.71
CA LEU A 179 -7.83 -15.35 -5.00
C LEU A 179 -8.67 -14.30 -5.72
N THR A 180 -9.98 -14.53 -5.87
CA THR A 180 -10.86 -13.61 -6.61
C THR A 180 -10.95 -12.24 -5.94
N THR A 181 -10.98 -12.21 -4.61
CA THR A 181 -10.98 -10.96 -3.83
C THR A 181 -9.67 -10.20 -4.03
N ILE A 182 -8.52 -10.87 -3.88
CA ILE A 182 -7.21 -10.24 -4.09
C ILE A 182 -7.04 -9.76 -5.53
N GLN A 183 -7.46 -10.54 -6.53
CA GLN A 183 -7.42 -10.13 -7.94
C GLN A 183 -8.27 -8.87 -8.19
N SER A 184 -9.46 -8.79 -7.61
CA SER A 184 -10.34 -7.63 -7.72
C SER A 184 -9.69 -6.38 -7.13
N ILE A 185 -9.11 -6.51 -5.95
CA ILE A 185 -8.41 -5.43 -5.26
C ILE A 185 -7.16 -5.02 -6.02
N TYR A 186 -6.37 -5.99 -6.52
CA TYR A 186 -5.21 -5.71 -7.35
C TYR A 186 -5.57 -4.89 -8.58
N ARG A 187 -6.63 -5.31 -9.30
CA ARG A 187 -7.11 -4.59 -10.48
C ARG A 187 -7.53 -3.16 -10.15
N SER A 188 -8.33 -2.97 -9.12
CA SER A 188 -8.76 -1.63 -8.71
C SER A 188 -7.63 -0.74 -8.18
N THR A 189 -6.54 -1.32 -7.70
CA THR A 189 -5.41 -0.59 -7.12
C THR A 189 -4.35 -0.22 -8.16
N TYR A 190 -3.99 -1.16 -9.04
CA TYR A 190 -2.83 -1.04 -9.93
C TYR A 190 -3.18 -1.00 -11.42
N ILE A 191 -4.36 -1.49 -11.80
CA ILE A 191 -4.78 -1.49 -13.21
C ILE A 191 -5.70 -0.30 -13.44
N ARG A 192 -5.25 0.60 -14.30
CA ARG A 192 -6.00 1.80 -14.65
C ARG A 192 -7.34 1.44 -15.30
N PRO A 193 -8.47 2.04 -14.86
CA PRO A 193 -9.75 1.80 -15.49
C PRO A 193 -9.74 2.31 -16.92
N GLN A 194 -10.15 1.45 -17.85
CA GLN A 194 -10.22 1.84 -19.27
C GLN A 194 -11.34 2.86 -19.51
N GLU A 195 -12.45 2.74 -18.79
CA GLU A 195 -13.62 3.60 -18.91
C GLU A 195 -14.14 3.99 -17.53
N THR A 196 -14.46 5.27 -17.37
CA THR A 196 -15.08 5.83 -16.16
C THR A 196 -16.28 6.66 -16.57
N LYS A 197 -17.44 6.42 -15.97
CA LYS A 197 -18.65 7.21 -16.18
C LYS A 197 -18.79 8.25 -15.09
N LEU A 198 -19.15 9.49 -15.47
CA LEU A 198 -19.47 10.57 -14.54
C LEU A 198 -20.90 11.05 -14.76
N ILE A 199 -21.65 11.26 -13.67
CA ILE A 199 -23.01 11.80 -13.68
C ILE A 199 -23.01 13.08 -12.86
N PHE A 200 -23.31 14.22 -13.53
CA PHE A 200 -23.38 15.53 -12.89
C PHE A 200 -24.78 15.80 -12.35
N GLN A 201 -24.86 16.64 -11.33
CA GLN A 201 -26.11 17.13 -10.75
C GLN A 201 -26.91 18.00 -11.73
N THR A 202 -26.22 18.76 -12.56
CA THR A 202 -26.79 19.67 -13.56
C THR A 202 -26.11 19.44 -14.91
N PRO A 203 -26.64 19.97 -16.01
CA PRO A 203 -25.93 19.95 -17.29
C PRO A 203 -24.52 20.55 -17.15
N HIS A 204 -23.55 19.87 -17.74
CA HIS A 204 -22.17 20.35 -17.78
C HIS A 204 -22.00 21.43 -18.87
N ILE A 205 -20.96 22.23 -18.69
CA ILE A 205 -20.55 23.23 -19.70
C ILE A 205 -19.33 22.69 -20.44
N ARG A 206 -19.34 22.75 -21.76
CA ARG A 206 -18.20 22.40 -22.61
C ARG A 206 -17.58 23.64 -23.24
N VAL A 207 -16.25 23.76 -23.10
CA VAL A 207 -15.45 24.78 -23.78
C VAL A 207 -14.23 24.08 -24.39
N ASN A 208 -14.21 23.95 -25.70
CA ASN A 208 -13.19 23.20 -26.45
C ASN A 208 -13.07 21.76 -25.95
N ASN A 209 -11.92 21.40 -25.39
CA ASN A 209 -11.61 20.11 -24.78
C ASN A 209 -11.77 20.08 -23.24
N VAL A 210 -12.47 21.06 -22.67
CA VAL A 210 -12.71 21.18 -21.22
C VAL A 210 -14.20 21.08 -20.94
N TYR A 211 -14.54 20.22 -19.96
CA TYR A 211 -15.91 20.06 -19.45
C TYR A 211 -15.92 20.45 -17.99
N ILE A 212 -16.92 21.22 -17.58
CA ILE A 212 -17.06 21.72 -16.20
C ILE A 212 -18.47 21.41 -15.73
N GLY A 213 -18.59 20.80 -14.55
CA GLY A 213 -19.88 20.46 -13.97
C GLY A 213 -19.84 20.33 -12.47
N VAL A 214 -21.02 20.29 -11.86
CA VAL A 214 -21.21 20.04 -10.43
C VAL A 214 -21.41 18.56 -10.22
N LEU A 215 -20.47 17.92 -9.52
CA LEU A 215 -20.45 16.49 -9.25
C LEU A 215 -20.93 16.22 -7.82
N PRO A 216 -21.98 15.40 -7.61
CA PRO A 216 -22.40 14.99 -6.29
C PRO A 216 -21.29 14.20 -5.57
N CYS A 217 -21.17 14.36 -4.24
CA CYS A 217 -20.18 13.64 -3.46
C CYS A 217 -20.38 12.11 -3.51
N ASN A 218 -21.61 11.63 -3.53
CA ASN A 218 -21.92 10.21 -3.70
C ASN A 218 -21.45 9.66 -5.06
N GLU A 219 -21.51 10.46 -6.12
CA GLU A 219 -21.00 10.07 -7.45
C GLU A 219 -19.47 10.03 -7.45
N LEU A 220 -18.80 11.01 -6.84
CA LEU A 220 -17.35 10.99 -6.68
C LEU A 220 -16.90 9.77 -5.87
N ARG A 221 -17.64 9.43 -4.83
CA ARG A 221 -17.41 8.22 -4.03
C ARG A 221 -17.56 6.96 -4.89
N ARG A 222 -18.65 6.84 -5.68
CA ARG A 222 -18.88 5.71 -6.58
C ARG A 222 -17.71 5.52 -7.56
N VAL A 223 -17.23 6.62 -8.16
CA VAL A 223 -16.08 6.59 -9.07
C VAL A 223 -14.84 6.01 -8.39
N TYR A 224 -14.58 6.43 -7.14
CA TYR A 224 -13.45 5.90 -6.40
C TYR A 224 -13.67 4.44 -5.97
N GLU A 225 -14.88 4.04 -5.57
CA GLU A 225 -15.20 2.65 -5.23
C GLU A 225 -15.00 1.70 -6.42
N GLU A 226 -15.32 2.14 -7.64
CA GLU A 226 -15.15 1.36 -8.87
C GLU A 226 -13.70 1.31 -9.36
N ALA A 227 -12.99 2.44 -9.31
CA ALA A 227 -11.66 2.58 -9.86
C ALA A 227 -10.54 2.33 -8.82
N GLY A 228 -10.83 2.48 -7.54
CA GLY A 228 -9.84 2.43 -6.48
C GLY A 228 -8.75 3.49 -6.63
N ASP A 229 -7.58 3.21 -6.06
CA ASP A 229 -6.45 4.14 -6.13
C ASP A 229 -5.87 4.31 -7.54
N SER A 230 -6.22 3.42 -8.48
CA SER A 230 -5.79 3.56 -9.88
C SER A 230 -6.31 4.82 -10.56
N ILE A 231 -7.41 5.43 -10.04
CA ILE A 231 -7.91 6.72 -10.54
C ILE A 231 -6.92 7.88 -10.29
N PHE A 232 -5.98 7.72 -9.37
CA PHE A 232 -4.93 8.70 -9.07
C PHE A 232 -3.61 8.43 -9.80
N PHE A 233 -3.59 7.56 -10.82
CA PHE A 233 -2.35 7.13 -11.49
C PHE A 233 -1.46 8.29 -11.97
N GLU A 234 -2.06 9.41 -12.38
CA GLU A 234 -1.36 10.61 -12.84
C GLU A 234 -1.32 11.72 -11.78
N ASN A 235 -1.81 11.45 -10.57
CA ASN A 235 -1.73 12.41 -9.48
C ASN A 235 -0.28 12.50 -8.96
N ILE A 236 0.15 13.73 -8.70
CA ILE A 236 1.50 14.02 -8.18
C ILE A 236 1.56 13.81 -6.66
N ARG A 237 0.41 13.92 -5.99
CA ARG A 237 0.30 13.88 -4.53
C ARG A 237 -0.39 12.62 -4.07
N GLU A 238 0.18 12.01 -3.05
CA GLU A 238 -0.48 10.95 -2.31
C GLU A 238 -1.48 11.49 -1.29
N TRP A 239 -2.39 10.61 -0.86
CA TRP A 239 -3.23 10.86 0.28
C TRP A 239 -2.38 11.03 1.56
N LEU A 240 -2.52 12.18 2.23
CA LEU A 240 -1.74 12.51 3.43
C LEU A 240 -2.40 12.03 4.74
N GLY A 241 -3.58 11.41 4.67
CA GLY A 241 -4.38 11.06 5.82
C GLY A 241 -4.93 12.28 6.56
N PHE A 242 -5.59 12.04 7.70
CA PHE A 242 -6.09 13.10 8.57
C PHE A 242 -5.00 13.67 9.51
N GLN A 243 -3.83 13.04 9.62
CA GLN A 243 -2.71 13.45 10.49
C GLN A 243 -1.62 14.25 9.76
N GLY A 244 -1.93 14.87 8.63
CA GLY A 244 -0.98 15.64 7.82
C GLY A 244 -0.41 16.88 8.53
N LYS A 245 0.37 17.68 7.80
CA LYS A 245 1.00 18.92 8.29
C LYS A 245 -0.08 19.93 8.69
N LYS A 246 -0.15 20.29 9.98
CA LYS A 246 -1.17 21.21 10.52
C LYS A 246 -0.90 22.64 10.06
N VAL A 247 -1.88 23.25 9.44
CA VAL A 247 -1.85 24.67 9.03
C VAL A 247 -2.55 25.51 10.12
N LYS A 248 -2.00 26.67 10.44
CA LYS A 248 -2.56 27.55 11.43
C LYS A 248 -3.61 28.46 10.78
N SER A 249 -4.88 28.17 10.99
CA SER A 249 -5.98 29.02 10.58
C SER A 249 -6.77 29.44 11.82
N GLY A 250 -6.96 30.75 12.02
CA GLY A 250 -7.77 31.28 13.11
C GLY A 250 -7.37 30.88 14.55
N GLY A 251 -6.10 30.45 14.78
CA GLY A 251 -5.62 30.02 16.09
C GLY A 251 -5.75 28.52 16.37
N VAL A 252 -6.46 27.77 15.54
CA VAL A 252 -6.60 26.30 15.61
C VAL A 252 -5.59 25.66 14.64
N ARG A 253 -4.93 24.58 15.05
CA ARG A 253 -4.06 23.78 14.18
C ARG A 253 -4.90 22.63 13.61
N GLU A 254 -5.25 22.73 12.36
CA GLU A 254 -6.05 21.76 11.61
C GLU A 254 -5.33 21.36 10.33
N THR A 255 -5.49 20.13 9.88
CA THR A 255 -5.01 19.71 8.57
C THR A 255 -6.03 20.05 7.50
N VAL A 256 -5.61 20.17 6.23
CA VAL A 256 -6.53 20.39 5.10
C VAL A 256 -7.59 19.28 5.04
N ASN A 257 -7.21 18.04 5.34
CA ASN A 257 -8.12 16.90 5.29
C ASN A 257 -9.12 16.90 6.46
N GLU A 258 -8.70 17.33 7.65
CA GLU A 258 -9.60 17.53 8.79
C GLU A 258 -10.64 18.63 8.48
N ALA A 259 -10.22 19.73 7.85
CA ALA A 259 -11.13 20.80 7.46
C ALA A 259 -12.15 20.38 6.38
N ILE A 260 -11.71 19.56 5.39
CA ILE A 260 -12.61 18.99 4.40
C ILE A 260 -13.59 18.02 5.07
N ALA A 261 -13.11 17.13 5.95
CA ALA A 261 -13.94 16.15 6.64
C ALA A 261 -14.99 16.83 7.53
N SER A 262 -14.59 17.81 8.35
CA SER A 262 -15.51 18.62 9.17
C SER A 262 -16.59 19.32 8.31
N THR A 263 -16.23 19.84 7.15
CA THR A 263 -17.23 20.43 6.23
C THR A 263 -18.20 19.37 5.71
N LEU A 264 -17.73 18.17 5.37
CA LEU A 264 -18.57 17.07 4.89
C LEU A 264 -19.49 16.49 5.98
N GLU A 265 -19.06 16.52 7.25
CA GLU A 265 -19.82 16.03 8.39
C GLU A 265 -20.85 17.06 8.88
N ASP A 266 -20.43 18.34 9.03
CA ASP A 266 -21.22 19.36 9.70
C ASP A 266 -22.10 20.18 8.75
N SER A 267 -21.66 20.38 7.49
CA SER A 267 -22.30 21.28 6.53
C SER A 267 -21.99 20.86 5.09
N PRO A 268 -22.35 19.63 4.65
CA PRO A 268 -21.98 19.09 3.35
C PRO A 268 -22.47 19.95 2.16
N GLU A 269 -23.56 20.68 2.33
CA GLU A 269 -24.09 21.63 1.33
C GLU A 269 -23.14 22.79 1.02
N LYS A 270 -22.22 23.11 1.94
CA LYS A 270 -21.18 24.15 1.78
C LYS A 270 -19.92 23.65 1.10
N MET A 271 -19.87 22.38 0.77
CA MET A 271 -18.68 21.78 0.17
C MET A 271 -18.32 22.44 -1.17
N LEU A 272 -19.33 22.76 -1.98
CA LEU A 272 -19.12 23.46 -3.26
C LEU A 272 -18.52 24.88 -3.09
N GLU A 273 -18.86 25.56 -1.99
CA GLU A 273 -18.35 26.89 -1.69
C GLU A 273 -16.92 26.88 -1.13
N ARG A 274 -16.58 25.83 -0.37
CA ARG A 274 -15.35 25.78 0.45
C ARG A 274 -14.25 24.95 -0.18
N ASN A 275 -14.54 24.17 -1.23
CA ASN A 275 -13.60 23.30 -1.87
C ASN A 275 -13.24 23.79 -3.28
N ASN A 276 -11.97 23.70 -3.64
CA ASN A 276 -11.48 24.11 -4.96
C ASN A 276 -11.88 23.15 -6.10
N GLY A 277 -12.60 22.07 -5.77
CA GLY A 277 -13.00 21.06 -6.74
C GLY A 277 -11.91 20.07 -7.09
N ILE A 278 -12.18 19.29 -8.13
CA ILE A 278 -11.30 18.26 -8.66
C ILE A 278 -10.98 18.49 -10.13
N VAL A 279 -9.81 18.06 -10.57
CA VAL A 279 -9.42 18.08 -11.97
C VAL A 279 -9.16 16.65 -12.43
N ILE A 280 -9.90 16.23 -13.46
CA ILE A 280 -9.79 14.91 -14.08
C ILE A 280 -9.23 15.10 -15.49
N ARG A 281 -8.19 14.36 -15.80
CA ARG A 281 -7.69 14.21 -17.17
C ARG A 281 -8.28 12.94 -17.77
N ALA A 282 -8.67 12.98 -19.04
CA ALA A 282 -9.06 11.81 -19.82
C ALA A 282 -8.42 11.85 -21.21
N SER A 283 -8.08 10.67 -21.77
CA SER A 283 -7.56 10.59 -23.14
C SER A 283 -8.65 10.89 -24.18
N GLN A 284 -9.89 10.54 -23.85
CA GLN A 284 -11.06 10.78 -24.67
C GLN A 284 -12.29 11.00 -23.79
N VAL A 285 -13.16 11.92 -24.20
CA VAL A 285 -14.43 12.21 -23.54
C VAL A 285 -15.59 12.03 -24.52
N GLU A 286 -16.55 11.20 -24.13
CA GLU A 286 -17.80 10.97 -24.88
C GLU A 286 -18.98 11.54 -24.07
N GLU A 287 -19.74 12.45 -24.66
CA GLU A 287 -20.96 12.99 -24.07
C GLU A 287 -22.10 11.97 -24.24
N THR A 288 -22.51 11.30 -23.18
CA THR A 288 -23.63 10.33 -23.21
C THR A 288 -24.98 11.01 -22.97
N SER A 289 -24.97 12.15 -22.29
CA SER A 289 -26.11 13.06 -22.12
C SER A 289 -25.62 14.46 -21.70
N ASN A 290 -26.54 15.42 -21.58
CA ASN A 290 -26.20 16.78 -21.12
C ASN A 290 -25.61 16.81 -19.69
N SER A 291 -25.85 15.77 -18.89
CA SER A 291 -25.35 15.65 -17.51
C SER A 291 -24.50 14.40 -17.28
N SER A 292 -24.05 13.72 -18.32
CA SER A 292 -23.26 12.49 -18.17
C SER A 292 -22.16 12.39 -19.22
N LEU A 293 -20.97 12.07 -18.75
CA LEU A 293 -19.78 11.85 -19.56
C LEU A 293 -19.25 10.43 -19.37
N LYS A 294 -18.72 9.85 -20.45
CA LYS A 294 -17.92 8.62 -20.43
C LYS A 294 -16.49 8.99 -20.76
N LEU A 295 -15.57 8.67 -19.85
CA LEU A 295 -14.17 9.04 -19.93
C LEU A 295 -13.33 7.79 -20.22
N ARG A 296 -12.34 7.92 -21.11
CA ARG A 296 -11.33 6.88 -21.32
C ARG A 296 -10.03 7.26 -20.64
N ASP A 297 -9.35 6.28 -20.04
CA ASP A 297 -8.09 6.45 -19.34
C ASP A 297 -8.11 7.64 -18.38
N ALA A 298 -9.18 7.77 -17.61
CA ALA A 298 -9.37 8.86 -16.68
C ALA A 298 -8.40 8.81 -15.50
N SER A 299 -7.93 9.98 -15.08
CA SER A 299 -7.16 10.12 -13.84
C SER A 299 -7.49 11.43 -13.13
N ILE A 300 -7.71 11.38 -11.82
CA ILE A 300 -7.84 12.57 -10.98
C ILE A 300 -6.44 13.13 -10.74
N VAL A 301 -6.07 14.17 -11.48
CA VAL A 301 -4.73 14.79 -11.40
C VAL A 301 -4.63 15.83 -10.28
N ASN A 302 -5.76 16.34 -9.81
CA ASN A 302 -5.87 17.17 -8.60
C ASN A 302 -7.20 16.87 -7.90
N GLY A 303 -7.20 16.87 -6.56
CA GLY A 303 -8.38 16.56 -5.75
C GLY A 303 -8.32 15.22 -5.02
N CYS A 304 -7.13 14.58 -4.93
CA CYS A 304 -6.95 13.34 -4.16
C CYS A 304 -7.42 13.50 -2.71
N GLN A 305 -7.05 14.59 -2.03
CA GLN A 305 -7.47 14.86 -0.65
C GLN A 305 -8.99 14.98 -0.54
N THR A 306 -9.62 15.69 -1.47
CA THR A 306 -11.08 15.85 -1.54
C THR A 306 -11.78 14.50 -1.77
N THR A 307 -11.34 13.75 -2.77
CA THR A 307 -11.93 12.44 -3.12
C THR A 307 -11.82 11.46 -1.95
N MET A 308 -10.67 11.38 -1.32
CA MET A 308 -10.45 10.49 -0.17
C MET A 308 -11.25 10.92 1.06
N SER A 309 -11.36 12.23 1.34
CA SER A 309 -12.22 12.72 2.44
C SER A 309 -13.69 12.38 2.19
N VAL A 310 -14.20 12.56 0.96
CA VAL A 310 -15.55 12.16 0.57
C VAL A 310 -15.76 10.64 0.76
N PHE A 311 -14.79 9.84 0.36
CA PHE A 311 -14.87 8.38 0.51
C PHE A 311 -14.93 7.96 1.98
N PHE A 312 -14.08 8.51 2.85
CA PHE A 312 -14.02 8.13 4.27
C PHE A 312 -15.20 8.65 5.09
N VAL A 313 -15.62 9.90 4.85
CA VAL A 313 -16.73 10.52 5.60
C VAL A 313 -18.08 9.96 5.14
N ASN A 314 -18.20 9.61 3.86
CA ASN A 314 -19.46 9.11 3.26
C ASN A 314 -20.64 10.06 3.49
N PRO A 315 -20.57 11.32 3.06
CA PRO A 315 -21.64 12.28 3.30
C PRO A 315 -22.90 11.90 2.53
N THR A 316 -24.06 12.19 3.12
CA THR A 316 -25.37 11.96 2.49
C THR A 316 -25.73 12.99 1.42
N ASP A 317 -25.07 14.16 1.46
CA ASP A 317 -25.26 15.28 0.54
C ASP A 317 -23.90 15.93 0.25
N GLY A 318 -23.90 16.99 -0.50
CA GLY A 318 -22.72 17.77 -0.88
C GLY A 318 -22.31 17.58 -2.32
N HIS A 319 -21.62 18.59 -2.82
CA HIS A 319 -21.21 18.67 -4.23
C HIS A 319 -19.81 19.25 -4.34
N VAL A 320 -19.08 18.86 -5.37
CA VAL A 320 -17.79 19.43 -5.74
C VAL A 320 -17.79 19.93 -7.17
N LEU A 321 -16.99 20.95 -7.46
CA LEU A 321 -16.73 21.36 -8.82
C LEU A 321 -15.80 20.34 -9.49
N ALA A 322 -16.21 19.78 -10.64
CA ALA A 322 -15.35 18.89 -11.42
C ALA A 322 -15.01 19.56 -12.76
N LYS A 323 -13.70 19.61 -13.04
CA LYS A 323 -13.14 20.03 -14.31
C LYS A 323 -12.53 18.83 -15.01
N ILE A 324 -13.04 18.47 -16.17
CA ILE A 324 -12.53 17.39 -17.00
C ILE A 324 -11.78 17.97 -18.19
N VAL A 325 -10.57 17.50 -18.45
CA VAL A 325 -9.74 17.95 -19.56
C VAL A 325 -9.43 16.77 -20.47
N GLU A 326 -9.90 16.83 -21.71
CA GLU A 326 -9.61 15.85 -22.75
C GLU A 326 -8.24 16.14 -23.36
N THR A 327 -7.25 15.30 -23.06
CA THR A 327 -5.89 15.44 -23.59
C THR A 327 -5.09 14.18 -23.41
N GLU A 328 -4.15 13.93 -24.33
CA GLU A 328 -3.12 12.89 -24.16
C GLU A 328 -1.99 13.36 -23.22
N ASP A 329 -1.75 14.66 -23.12
CA ASP A 329 -0.72 15.23 -22.25
C ASP A 329 -1.25 15.42 -20.83
N SER A 330 -0.97 14.45 -19.97
CA SER A 330 -1.36 14.49 -18.55
C SER A 330 -0.46 15.41 -17.72
N TRP A 331 0.80 15.58 -18.14
CA TRP A 331 1.79 16.29 -17.34
C TRP A 331 1.48 17.78 -17.19
N GLU A 332 1.21 18.46 -18.30
CA GLU A 332 0.93 19.90 -18.25
C GLU A 332 -0.33 20.21 -17.43
N ILE A 333 -1.34 19.33 -17.46
CA ILE A 333 -2.55 19.51 -16.65
C ILE A 333 -2.24 19.25 -15.17
N ALA A 334 -1.55 18.16 -14.83
CA ALA A 334 -1.17 17.84 -13.46
C ALA A 334 -0.27 18.93 -12.86
N LYS A 335 0.69 19.46 -13.65
CA LYS A 335 1.55 20.55 -13.29
C LYS A 335 0.75 21.81 -13.00
N ALA A 336 -0.08 22.27 -13.93
CA ALA A 336 -0.88 23.49 -13.79
C ALA A 336 -1.83 23.41 -12.58
N ALA A 337 -2.46 22.26 -12.35
CA ALA A 337 -3.40 22.05 -11.26
C ALA A 337 -2.72 22.01 -9.88
N ASN A 338 -1.46 21.60 -9.78
CA ASN A 338 -0.72 21.50 -8.54
C ASN A 338 0.22 22.68 -8.25
N PHE A 339 0.47 23.57 -9.24
CA PHE A 339 1.30 24.77 -9.06
C PHE A 339 0.70 25.83 -8.11
N GLN A 340 -0.57 25.67 -7.76
CA GLN A 340 -1.29 26.61 -6.88
C GLN A 340 -0.97 26.46 -5.40
N THR A 341 -0.16 25.47 -5.02
CA THR A 341 0.25 25.20 -3.64
C THR A 341 1.78 25.12 -3.59
N GLU A 342 2.36 25.50 -2.45
CA GLU A 342 3.79 25.47 -2.14
C GLU A 342 4.37 24.03 -2.23
N ILE A 343 4.53 23.53 -3.48
CA ILE A 343 5.38 22.39 -3.79
C ILE A 343 6.68 22.96 -4.30
N GLU A 344 7.80 22.49 -3.79
CA GLU A 344 9.08 22.83 -4.35
C GLU A 344 9.10 22.40 -5.83
N ARG A 345 9.51 23.32 -6.71
CA ARG A 345 9.55 23.11 -8.17
C ARG A 345 10.18 21.78 -8.56
N ILE A 346 11.09 21.30 -7.75
CA ILE A 346 11.84 20.09 -7.97
C ILE A 346 11.08 18.82 -7.61
N GLU A 347 10.27 18.83 -6.55
CA GLU A 347 9.37 17.70 -6.24
C GLU A 347 8.39 17.49 -7.38
N LEU A 348 7.96 18.61 -7.97
CA LEU A 348 7.08 18.58 -9.13
C LEU A 348 7.79 17.99 -10.36
N GLU A 349 9.02 18.42 -10.66
CA GLU A 349 9.80 17.88 -11.79
C GLU A 349 10.13 16.40 -11.57
N LEU A 350 10.49 15.99 -10.35
CA LEU A 350 10.77 14.60 -10.05
C LEU A 350 9.51 13.71 -10.19
N ALA A 351 8.35 14.21 -9.74
CA ALA A 351 7.07 13.50 -9.85
C ALA A 351 6.64 13.26 -11.31
N ARG A 352 7.21 13.99 -12.28
CA ARG A 352 7.04 13.70 -13.70
C ARG A 352 7.61 12.34 -14.07
N TYR A 353 8.77 11.99 -13.51
CA TYR A 353 9.55 10.83 -13.89
C TYR A 353 9.33 9.65 -12.95
N LEU A 354 9.34 9.89 -11.66
CA LEU A 354 9.12 8.87 -10.65
C LEU A 354 7.84 9.18 -9.86
N ARG A 355 6.70 8.78 -10.42
CA ARG A 355 5.39 8.90 -9.75
C ARG A 355 5.23 7.78 -8.74
N PRO A 356 4.68 8.04 -7.55
CA PRO A 356 4.42 6.98 -6.55
C PRO A 356 3.61 5.82 -7.10
N GLN A 357 2.55 6.09 -7.85
CA GLN A 357 1.71 5.05 -8.43
C GLN A 357 2.41 4.23 -9.51
N LEU A 358 3.25 4.85 -10.35
CA LEU A 358 4.07 4.11 -11.31
C LEU A 358 5.04 3.17 -10.58
N ALA A 359 5.72 3.67 -9.57
CA ALA A 359 6.65 2.87 -8.77
C ALA A 359 5.93 1.72 -8.05
N ARG A 360 4.76 1.97 -7.47
CA ARG A 360 3.93 0.94 -6.83
C ARG A 360 3.44 -0.11 -7.81
N SER A 361 2.96 0.30 -8.99
CA SER A 361 2.50 -0.64 -10.02
C SER A 361 3.63 -1.57 -10.46
N VAL A 362 4.80 -1.02 -10.77
CA VAL A 362 5.98 -1.83 -11.16
C VAL A 362 6.45 -2.70 -10.00
N GLY A 363 6.46 -2.17 -8.77
CA GLY A 363 6.81 -2.94 -7.57
C GLY A 363 5.87 -4.13 -7.37
N ALA A 364 4.57 -3.89 -7.46
CA ALA A 364 3.55 -4.93 -7.28
C ALA A 364 3.62 -6.03 -8.33
N GLU A 365 3.90 -5.70 -9.61
CA GLU A 365 4.14 -6.68 -10.66
C GLU A 365 5.32 -7.61 -10.35
N ASN A 366 6.32 -7.10 -9.61
CA ASN A 366 7.55 -7.81 -9.26
C ASN A 366 7.61 -8.26 -7.78
N ASN A 367 6.46 -8.38 -7.13
CA ASN A 367 6.32 -8.89 -5.76
C ASN A 367 6.99 -8.03 -4.67
N PHE A 368 7.07 -6.71 -4.88
CA PHE A 368 7.52 -5.74 -3.87
C PHE A 368 6.35 -4.91 -3.35
N LYS A 369 6.33 -4.63 -2.04
CA LYS A 369 5.42 -3.66 -1.43
C LYS A 369 6.15 -2.36 -1.12
N PHE A 370 5.39 -1.26 -1.09
CA PHE A 370 5.90 0.03 -0.64
C PHE A 370 5.54 0.27 0.81
N ASP A 371 6.47 0.90 1.55
CA ASP A 371 6.18 1.41 2.87
C ASP A 371 5.03 2.42 2.80
N GLN A 372 4.06 2.25 3.68
CA GLN A 372 2.92 3.17 3.78
C GLN A 372 3.04 4.00 5.04
N LYS A 373 2.69 5.28 4.92
CA LYS A 373 2.50 6.12 6.10
C LYS A 373 1.38 5.53 6.94
N GLU A 374 1.56 5.44 8.25
CA GLU A 374 0.67 4.74 9.23
C GLU A 374 -0.84 5.06 9.09
N VAL A 375 -1.17 6.18 8.49
CA VAL A 375 -2.54 6.68 8.36
C VAL A 375 -3.40 5.86 7.38
N THR A 376 -2.79 5.19 6.42
CA THR A 376 -3.48 4.36 5.43
C THR A 376 -3.59 2.89 5.83
N LYS A 377 -2.86 2.46 6.86
CA LYS A 377 -2.75 1.05 7.27
C LYS A 377 -4.05 0.37 7.72
N GLY A 378 -5.10 1.11 8.02
CA GLY A 378 -6.31 0.52 8.60
C GLY A 378 -7.48 0.24 7.66
N LYS A 379 -7.52 0.84 6.46
CA LYS A 379 -8.73 0.83 5.62
C LYS A 379 -8.48 0.76 4.10
N SER A 380 -7.24 0.72 3.62
CA SER A 380 -6.96 0.74 2.18
C SER A 380 -6.71 -0.64 1.62
N ALA A 381 -7.03 -0.80 0.34
CA ALA A 381 -6.67 -1.95 -0.48
C ALA A 381 -5.17 -2.30 -0.40
N PHE A 382 -4.31 -1.30 -0.22
CA PHE A 382 -2.87 -1.46 -0.02
C PHE A 382 -2.53 -2.26 1.24
N ALA A 383 -3.23 -2.04 2.36
CA ALA A 383 -2.96 -2.79 3.60
C ALA A 383 -3.17 -4.30 3.43
N LEU A 384 -4.13 -4.71 2.60
CA LEU A 384 -4.30 -6.12 2.24
C LEU A 384 -3.19 -6.58 1.30
N LEU A 385 -2.91 -5.81 0.24
CA LEU A 385 -1.89 -6.18 -0.74
C LEU A 385 -0.51 -6.29 -0.10
N ASP A 386 -0.20 -5.43 0.88
CA ASP A 386 1.04 -5.52 1.67
C ASP A 386 1.22 -6.85 2.41
N GLN A 387 0.13 -7.55 2.74
CA GLN A 387 0.23 -8.86 3.40
C GLN A 387 0.67 -9.97 2.46
N ILE A 388 0.53 -9.78 1.16
CA ILE A 388 0.86 -10.80 0.16
C ILE A 388 2.21 -10.58 -0.51
N TYR A 389 2.85 -9.43 -0.34
CA TYR A 389 4.19 -9.17 -0.90
C TYR A 389 5.30 -9.62 0.05
N LYS A 390 6.41 -10.06 -0.54
CA LYS A 390 7.55 -10.61 0.20
C LYS A 390 8.47 -9.52 0.72
N ASP A 391 8.81 -8.58 -0.16
CA ASP A 391 9.81 -7.53 0.11
C ASP A 391 9.16 -6.16 0.19
N GLU A 392 9.68 -5.31 1.08
CA GLU A 392 9.22 -3.95 1.29
C GLU A 392 10.19 -2.94 0.71
N ILE A 393 9.67 -1.92 0.03
CA ILE A 393 10.43 -0.82 -0.54
C ILE A 393 10.05 0.49 0.17
N CYS A 394 11.04 1.18 0.71
CA CYS A 394 10.89 2.55 1.16
C CYS A 394 10.88 3.49 -0.05
N TYR A 395 9.73 4.13 -0.32
CA TYR A 395 9.60 5.02 -1.47
C TYR A 395 10.54 6.22 -1.40
N ASP A 396 10.71 6.84 -0.23
CA ASP A 396 11.62 7.98 -0.04
C ASP A 396 13.09 7.57 -0.26
N GLU A 397 13.46 6.34 0.09
CA GLU A 397 14.78 5.80 -0.20
C GLU A 397 14.99 5.56 -1.69
N LEU A 398 14.01 4.94 -2.38
CA LEU A 398 14.03 4.76 -3.83
C LEU A 398 14.10 6.09 -4.57
N LYS A 399 13.33 7.09 -4.14
CA LYS A 399 13.37 8.46 -4.67
C LYS A 399 14.78 9.07 -4.52
N SER A 400 15.40 8.91 -3.36
CA SER A 400 16.76 9.39 -3.10
C SER A 400 17.81 8.67 -3.95
N ILE A 401 17.67 7.36 -4.14
CA ILE A 401 18.53 6.58 -5.06
C ILE A 401 18.39 7.09 -6.49
N PHE A 402 17.17 7.28 -6.95
CA PHE A 402 16.87 7.80 -8.29
C PHE A 402 17.50 9.18 -8.52
N ILE A 403 17.38 10.09 -7.55
CA ILE A 403 18.00 11.41 -7.58
C ILE A 403 19.53 11.30 -7.70
N GLY A 404 20.16 10.50 -6.85
CA GLY A 404 21.60 10.32 -6.86
C GLY A 404 22.14 9.74 -8.17
N LEU A 405 21.42 8.80 -8.78
CA LEU A 405 21.76 8.25 -10.09
C LEU A 405 21.70 9.32 -11.20
N PHE A 406 20.61 10.08 -11.27
CA PHE A 406 20.39 11.05 -12.34
C PHE A 406 21.08 12.40 -12.12
N SER A 407 21.68 12.65 -10.96
CA SER A 407 22.56 13.80 -10.71
C SER A 407 24.05 13.45 -10.76
N ARG A 408 24.41 12.20 -10.98
CA ARG A 408 25.79 11.68 -10.93
C ARG A 408 26.48 11.89 -9.57
N SER A 409 25.74 12.15 -8.54
CA SER A 409 26.30 12.43 -7.21
C SER A 409 25.50 11.73 -6.13
N ALA A 410 26.14 10.81 -5.41
CA ALA A 410 25.53 10.17 -4.25
C ALA A 410 25.13 11.21 -3.17
N ASN A 411 25.84 12.33 -3.07
CA ASN A 411 25.54 13.41 -2.13
C ASN A 411 24.18 14.05 -2.39
N ASN A 412 23.73 14.09 -3.64
CA ASN A 412 22.43 14.66 -4.00
C ASN A 412 21.23 13.81 -3.51
N ALA A 413 21.48 12.55 -3.14
CA ALA A 413 20.49 11.75 -2.43
C ALA A 413 20.16 12.33 -1.04
N ILE A 414 21.10 13.06 -0.42
CA ILE A 414 20.95 13.62 0.94
C ILE A 414 20.49 15.06 0.90
N SER A 415 21.05 15.83 -0.05
CA SER A 415 20.74 17.26 -0.17
C SER A 415 19.37 17.45 -0.82
N SER A 416 18.58 18.36 -0.29
CA SER A 416 17.39 18.84 -0.97
C SER A 416 17.68 19.73 -2.18
N ASN A 417 18.97 19.89 -2.55
CA ASN A 417 19.38 20.68 -3.69
C ASN A 417 19.48 19.82 -4.96
N TYR A 418 18.42 19.77 -5.71
CA TYR A 418 18.28 18.96 -6.92
C TYR A 418 18.64 19.72 -8.22
N THR A 419 19.32 20.85 -8.10
CA THR A 419 19.68 21.69 -9.27
C THR A 419 20.60 20.97 -10.26
N GLU A 420 21.21 19.87 -9.86
CA GLU A 420 22.11 19.05 -10.68
C GLU A 420 21.42 17.87 -11.39
N LEU A 421 20.08 17.73 -11.26
CA LEU A 421 19.36 16.71 -12.00
C LEU A 421 19.49 16.95 -13.51
N ARG A 422 19.91 15.91 -14.19
CA ARG A 422 20.08 15.92 -15.65
C ARG A 422 18.76 15.71 -16.37
N ILE A 423 18.08 16.80 -16.64
CA ILE A 423 16.76 16.80 -17.30
C ILE A 423 16.82 16.14 -18.68
N ASP A 424 17.93 16.31 -19.42
CA ASP A 424 18.17 15.68 -20.71
C ASP A 424 18.14 14.14 -20.62
N VAL A 425 18.75 13.58 -19.59
CA VAL A 425 18.77 12.13 -19.33
C VAL A 425 17.38 11.64 -18.89
N LEU A 426 16.70 12.40 -18.02
CA LEU A 426 15.37 12.09 -17.53
C LEU A 426 14.30 12.13 -18.63
N GLN A 427 14.44 13.00 -19.63
CA GLN A 427 13.54 12.99 -20.80
C GLN A 427 13.65 11.69 -21.60
N ASN A 428 14.84 11.12 -21.70
CA ASN A 428 15.03 9.82 -22.35
C ASN A 428 14.43 8.68 -21.52
N PHE A 429 14.54 8.73 -20.19
CA PHE A 429 13.80 7.81 -19.29
C PHE A 429 12.29 7.89 -19.50
N GLU A 430 11.73 9.09 -19.58
CA GLU A 430 10.28 9.26 -19.78
C GLU A 430 9.80 8.60 -21.08
N ARG A 431 10.56 8.74 -22.16
CA ARG A 431 10.26 8.19 -23.50
C ARG A 431 10.55 6.70 -23.63
N ASP A 432 11.27 6.11 -22.69
CA ASP A 432 11.62 4.69 -22.75
C ASP A 432 10.38 3.80 -22.52
N SER A 433 10.05 2.97 -23.48
CA SER A 433 8.97 1.98 -23.38
C SER A 433 9.27 0.87 -22.38
N GLU A 434 10.55 0.66 -22.04
CA GLU A 434 11.02 -0.37 -21.10
C GLU A 434 11.46 0.19 -19.74
N LYS A 435 11.03 1.40 -19.39
CA LYS A 435 11.37 2.03 -18.10
C LYS A 435 10.96 1.19 -16.88
N SER A 436 9.95 0.33 -17.01
CA SER A 436 9.56 -0.61 -15.97
C SER A 436 10.68 -1.57 -15.62
N LYS A 437 11.44 -2.09 -16.59
CA LYS A 437 12.61 -2.97 -16.36
C LYS A 437 13.72 -2.26 -15.58
N PHE A 438 13.92 -0.98 -15.85
CA PHE A 438 14.89 -0.18 -15.09
C PHE A 438 14.45 0.02 -13.63
N LEU A 439 13.17 0.32 -13.40
CA LEU A 439 12.63 0.44 -12.04
C LEU A 439 12.67 -0.90 -11.30
N GLU A 440 12.32 -2.00 -11.97
CA GLU A 440 12.46 -3.35 -11.43
C GLU A 440 13.90 -3.64 -10.98
N ALA A 441 14.86 -3.33 -11.82
CA ALA A 441 16.28 -3.47 -11.47
C ALA A 441 16.67 -2.64 -10.24
N LEU A 442 16.15 -1.42 -10.09
CA LEU A 442 16.35 -0.62 -8.87
C LEU A 442 15.70 -1.27 -7.64
N PHE A 443 14.55 -1.92 -7.78
CA PHE A 443 13.91 -2.64 -6.68
C PHE A 443 14.76 -3.82 -6.21
N VAL A 444 15.31 -4.59 -7.14
CA VAL A 444 16.25 -5.69 -6.82
C VAL A 444 17.46 -5.16 -6.05
N LEU A 445 18.08 -4.09 -6.52
CA LEU A 445 19.22 -3.45 -5.84
C LEU A 445 18.85 -2.94 -4.44
N HIS A 446 17.68 -2.32 -4.31
CA HIS A 446 17.17 -1.85 -3.03
C HIS A 446 16.93 -3.01 -2.05
N SER A 447 16.25 -4.06 -2.48
CA SER A 447 15.99 -5.26 -1.67
C SER A 447 17.28 -5.90 -1.18
N LYS A 448 18.29 -6.03 -2.05
CA LYS A 448 19.60 -6.59 -1.65
C LYS A 448 20.37 -5.68 -0.70
N SER A 449 20.24 -4.36 -0.83
CA SER A 449 20.80 -3.42 0.15
C SER A 449 20.12 -3.57 1.52
N SER A 450 18.80 -3.76 1.55
CA SER A 450 18.06 -4.04 2.78
C SER A 450 18.49 -5.37 3.41
N THR A 451 18.67 -6.43 2.62
CA THR A 451 19.21 -7.72 3.08
C THR A 451 20.62 -7.57 3.65
N ALA A 452 21.48 -6.78 2.99
CA ALA A 452 22.84 -6.48 3.49
C ALA A 452 22.78 -5.77 4.85
N MET A 453 21.88 -4.82 5.02
CA MET A 453 21.68 -4.13 6.30
C MET A 453 21.17 -5.07 7.40
N GLU A 454 20.30 -6.01 7.07
CA GLU A 454 19.83 -7.01 8.01
C GLU A 454 20.93 -7.99 8.43
N SER A 455 21.78 -8.40 7.49
CA SER A 455 22.96 -9.23 7.77
C SER A 455 23.93 -8.56 8.75
N LEU A 456 24.01 -7.22 8.77
CA LEU A 456 24.81 -6.46 9.72
C LEU A 456 24.32 -6.60 11.17
N LYS A 457 23.04 -6.93 11.40
CA LYS A 457 22.48 -7.13 12.76
C LYS A 457 23.03 -8.37 13.46
N ASP A 458 23.54 -9.34 12.71
CA ASP A 458 23.89 -10.68 13.21
C ASP A 458 25.34 -10.86 13.68
N GLY A 459 26.04 -9.78 14.03
CA GLY A 459 27.31 -9.89 14.76
C GLY A 459 28.57 -9.91 13.90
N LEU A 460 28.48 -9.63 12.61
CA LEU A 460 29.62 -9.56 11.69
C LEU A 460 30.51 -8.30 11.86
N LEU A 461 30.11 -7.35 12.70
CA LEU A 461 30.78 -6.09 12.94
C LEU A 461 31.38 -5.98 14.35
N LYS A 462 32.42 -5.16 14.49
CA LYS A 462 32.91 -4.75 15.80
C LYS A 462 31.78 -4.08 16.61
N PRO A 463 31.74 -4.23 17.95
CA PRO A 463 30.68 -3.70 18.80
C PRO A 463 30.38 -2.21 18.57
N GLU A 464 31.41 -1.39 18.38
CA GLU A 464 31.28 0.05 18.18
C GLU A 464 30.59 0.39 16.84
N ILE A 465 30.94 -0.33 15.78
CA ILE A 465 30.32 -0.18 14.45
C ILE A 465 28.89 -0.69 14.50
N MET A 466 28.63 -1.79 15.24
CA MET A 466 27.29 -2.33 15.41
C MET A 466 26.36 -1.34 16.15
N ASP A 467 26.87 -0.63 17.14
CA ASP A 467 26.08 0.37 17.87
C ASP A 467 25.72 1.56 16.96
N LEU A 468 26.67 2.04 16.17
CA LEU A 468 26.41 3.06 15.14
C LEU A 468 25.39 2.60 14.09
N PHE A 469 25.52 1.35 13.63
CA PHE A 469 24.59 0.76 12.69
C PHE A 469 23.15 0.71 13.25
N LYS A 470 22.98 0.20 14.48
CA LYS A 470 21.67 0.12 15.14
C LYS A 470 21.02 1.49 15.28
N ARG A 471 21.79 2.52 15.61
CA ARG A 471 21.32 3.89 15.72
C ARG A 471 20.98 4.47 14.36
N PHE A 472 21.85 4.29 13.36
CA PHE A 472 21.64 4.71 11.98
C PHE A 472 20.36 4.11 11.38
N TRP A 473 20.13 2.80 11.62
CA TRP A 473 18.92 2.12 11.19
C TRP A 473 17.66 2.64 11.93
N LYS A 474 17.79 2.90 13.24
CA LYS A 474 16.67 3.30 14.09
C LYS A 474 16.20 4.74 13.85
N GLU A 475 17.08 5.62 13.42
CA GLU A 475 16.82 7.04 13.18
C GLU A 475 15.97 7.31 11.92
N ASP A 476 15.63 6.28 11.17
CA ASP A 476 14.81 6.36 9.95
C ASP A 476 15.20 7.51 9.01
N LYS A 477 16.42 7.44 8.49
CA LYS A 477 16.98 8.42 7.55
C LYS A 477 17.11 7.82 6.14
N PRO A 478 16.02 7.77 5.34
CA PRO A 478 16.03 7.13 4.02
C PRO A 478 17.11 7.66 3.10
N SER A 479 17.35 8.98 3.11
CA SER A 479 18.35 9.62 2.26
C SER A 479 19.80 9.18 2.57
N TYR A 480 20.10 8.90 3.83
CA TYR A 480 21.45 8.42 4.23
C TYR A 480 21.64 6.94 3.84
N ARG A 481 20.61 6.11 4.01
CA ARG A 481 20.63 4.72 3.52
C ARG A 481 20.77 4.67 2.00
N ALA A 482 20.04 5.53 1.29
CA ALA A 482 20.17 5.70 -0.15
C ALA A 482 21.58 6.09 -0.58
N PHE A 483 22.27 6.95 0.18
CA PHE A 483 23.67 7.32 -0.08
C PHE A 483 24.59 6.09 -0.01
N VAL A 484 24.49 5.27 1.05
CA VAL A 484 25.31 4.05 1.17
C VAL A 484 24.99 3.06 0.04
N THR A 485 23.72 2.92 -0.31
CA THR A 485 23.26 2.07 -1.44
C THR A 485 23.87 2.56 -2.76
N LEU A 486 23.89 3.86 -3.02
CA LEU A 486 24.50 4.44 -4.23
C LEU A 486 26.00 4.19 -4.29
N LEU A 487 26.71 4.31 -3.17
CA LEU A 487 28.14 3.98 -3.13
C LEU A 487 28.38 2.52 -3.48
N ALA A 488 27.56 1.60 -2.98
CA ALA A 488 27.65 0.18 -3.31
C ALA A 488 27.36 -0.06 -4.80
N ILE A 489 26.28 0.52 -5.33
CA ILE A 489 25.93 0.44 -6.76
C ILE A 489 27.07 0.96 -7.63
N PHE A 490 27.57 2.16 -7.36
CA PHE A 490 28.64 2.77 -8.14
C PHE A 490 29.96 1.98 -8.05
N SER A 491 30.22 1.34 -6.91
CA SER A 491 31.40 0.49 -6.75
C SER A 491 31.31 -0.83 -7.52
N ALA A 492 30.10 -1.39 -7.61
CA ALA A 492 29.83 -2.64 -8.30
C ALA A 492 29.72 -2.47 -9.83
N LEU A 493 29.42 -1.27 -10.33
CA LEU A 493 29.29 -1.01 -11.76
C LEU A 493 30.67 -1.00 -12.48
N ASP A 494 30.68 -1.49 -13.71
CA ASP A 494 31.82 -1.42 -14.61
C ASP A 494 32.25 0.04 -14.84
N LYS A 495 33.56 0.27 -15.06
CA LYS A 495 34.11 1.61 -15.30
C LYS A 495 33.40 2.39 -16.40
N LYS A 496 32.97 1.74 -17.48
CA LYS A 496 32.20 2.37 -18.56
C LYS A 496 30.85 2.88 -18.04
N ASN A 497 30.10 2.05 -17.30
CA ASN A 497 28.76 2.37 -16.81
C ASN A 497 28.80 3.39 -15.65
N ARG A 498 29.94 3.56 -14.97
CA ARG A 498 30.11 4.60 -13.91
C ARG A 498 30.12 6.03 -14.45
N ARG A 499 30.35 6.22 -15.74
CA ARG A 499 30.37 7.57 -16.32
C ARG A 499 29.00 8.21 -16.41
N PHE A 500 27.94 7.39 -16.50
CA PHE A 500 26.53 7.86 -16.55
C PHE A 500 26.33 9.03 -17.52
N GLU A 501 26.94 8.96 -18.71
CA GLU A 501 26.90 10.06 -19.68
C GLU A 501 25.54 10.19 -20.33
N ASP A 502 24.86 9.07 -20.55
CA ASP A 502 23.51 9.04 -21.07
C ASP A 502 22.59 8.04 -20.33
N TYR A 503 21.30 8.10 -20.64
CA TYR A 503 20.30 7.22 -20.02
C TYR A 503 20.55 5.74 -20.32
N ASN A 504 20.96 5.40 -21.53
CA ASN A 504 21.14 4.00 -21.93
C ASN A 504 22.31 3.34 -21.19
N ASP A 505 23.37 4.08 -20.93
CA ASP A 505 24.50 3.62 -20.12
C ASP A 505 24.05 3.36 -18.67
N ILE A 506 23.27 4.27 -18.07
CA ILE A 506 22.69 4.08 -16.73
C ILE A 506 21.78 2.84 -16.74
N LYS A 507 20.82 2.77 -17.66
CA LYS A 507 19.85 1.68 -17.79
C LYS A 507 20.55 0.34 -17.94
N SER A 508 21.47 0.23 -18.89
CA SER A 508 22.17 -1.04 -19.17
C SER A 508 23.04 -1.48 -17.99
N GLY A 509 23.71 -0.55 -17.34
CA GLY A 509 24.53 -0.85 -16.16
C GLY A 509 23.71 -1.36 -14.98
N ILE A 510 22.61 -0.67 -14.66
CA ILE A 510 21.71 -1.02 -13.55
C ILE A 510 21.01 -2.36 -13.81
N ILE A 511 20.46 -2.59 -15.00
CA ILE A 511 19.81 -3.85 -15.35
C ILE A 511 20.80 -5.03 -15.31
N LYS A 512 22.02 -4.84 -15.87
CA LYS A 512 23.06 -5.86 -15.82
C LYS A 512 23.44 -6.19 -14.38
N LEU A 513 23.65 -5.17 -13.55
CA LEU A 513 24.01 -5.35 -12.14
C LEU A 513 22.93 -6.10 -11.38
N ALA A 514 21.66 -5.73 -11.56
CA ALA A 514 20.53 -6.42 -10.93
C ALA A 514 20.48 -7.91 -11.32
N GLY A 515 20.63 -8.22 -12.60
CA GLY A 515 20.67 -9.62 -13.06
C GLY A 515 21.86 -10.43 -12.48
N GLN A 516 23.03 -9.80 -12.28
CA GLN A 516 24.16 -10.45 -11.62
C GLN A 516 23.87 -10.72 -10.14
N ILE A 517 23.24 -9.79 -9.45
CA ILE A 517 22.88 -9.90 -8.04
C ILE A 517 21.79 -10.95 -7.78
N GLU A 518 20.89 -11.16 -8.73
CA GLU A 518 19.90 -12.25 -8.62
C GLU A 518 20.55 -13.64 -8.66
N ILE A 519 21.62 -13.77 -9.42
CA ILE A 519 22.37 -15.02 -9.53
C ILE A 519 23.29 -15.23 -8.32
N ASP A 520 24.06 -14.22 -7.95
CA ASP A 520 24.97 -14.22 -6.79
C ASP A 520 24.90 -12.88 -6.03
N PRO A 521 24.10 -12.80 -4.97
CA PRO A 521 23.98 -11.56 -4.18
C PRO A 521 25.18 -11.28 -3.27
N GLY A 522 26.08 -12.27 -3.05
CA GLY A 522 27.13 -12.21 -2.02
C GLY A 522 28.10 -11.06 -2.24
N GLU A 523 28.63 -10.89 -3.43
CA GLU A 523 29.58 -9.82 -3.76
C GLU A 523 28.99 -8.40 -3.55
N TYR A 524 27.73 -8.22 -3.94
CA TYR A 524 27.05 -6.94 -3.72
C TYR A 524 26.80 -6.66 -2.24
N ILE A 525 26.37 -7.67 -1.49
CA ILE A 525 26.17 -7.57 -0.04
C ILE A 525 27.48 -7.17 0.66
N GLU A 526 28.59 -7.83 0.31
CA GLU A 526 29.92 -7.48 0.81
C GLU A 526 30.31 -6.05 0.44
N THR A 527 30.04 -5.62 -0.77
CA THR A 527 30.31 -4.25 -1.23
C THR A 527 29.52 -3.23 -0.43
N TYR A 528 28.24 -3.50 -0.16
CA TYR A 528 27.39 -2.65 0.69
C TYR A 528 27.93 -2.56 2.13
N ILE A 529 28.24 -3.70 2.72
CA ILE A 529 28.83 -3.77 4.06
C ILE A 529 30.16 -2.98 4.12
N LYS A 530 30.99 -3.10 3.09
CA LYS A 530 32.26 -2.39 2.97
C LYS A 530 32.03 -0.86 2.89
N ALA A 531 31.07 -0.40 2.10
CA ALA A 531 30.69 1.01 2.00
C ALA A 531 30.28 1.57 3.38
N PHE A 532 29.40 0.86 4.08
CA PHE A 532 28.96 1.25 5.43
C PHE A 532 30.13 1.29 6.44
N LYS A 533 30.96 0.24 6.46
CA LYS A 533 32.14 0.17 7.35
C LYS A 533 33.11 1.32 7.13
N THR A 534 33.35 1.69 5.87
CA THR A 534 34.26 2.80 5.53
C THR A 534 33.78 4.10 6.16
N ILE A 535 32.49 4.42 5.99
CA ILE A 535 31.89 5.62 6.57
C ILE A 535 31.94 5.56 8.11
N ALA A 536 31.57 4.44 8.70
CA ALA A 536 31.52 4.27 10.14
C ALA A 536 32.91 4.38 10.79
N LEU A 537 33.96 3.80 10.16
CA LEU A 537 35.33 3.86 10.68
C LEU A 537 35.91 5.27 10.63
N ASP A 538 35.61 6.04 9.60
CA ASP A 538 36.06 7.42 9.51
C ASP A 538 35.45 8.32 10.59
N VAL A 539 34.16 8.05 10.93
CA VAL A 539 33.47 8.75 12.01
C VAL A 539 33.98 8.34 13.39
N LEU A 540 34.28 7.06 13.60
CA LEU A 540 34.79 6.55 14.88
C LEU A 540 36.16 7.10 15.26
N LYS A 541 36.97 7.49 14.28
CA LYS A 541 38.30 8.10 14.52
C LYS A 541 38.22 9.48 15.19
N GLY A 542 37.06 10.12 15.25
CA GLY A 542 36.90 11.52 15.64
C GLY A 542 36.10 11.80 16.94
N SER A 543 35.46 10.83 17.61
CA SER A 543 34.60 11.12 18.76
C SER A 543 34.49 9.99 19.79
N GLU A 544 34.55 10.33 21.08
CA GLU A 544 34.33 9.43 22.20
C GLU A 544 32.83 9.37 22.63
N ASP A 545 32.00 10.31 22.22
CA ASP A 545 30.59 10.45 22.60
C ASP A 545 29.66 9.80 21.54
N LYS A 546 28.88 8.80 21.95
CA LYS A 546 28.03 8.00 21.04
C LYS A 546 26.96 8.82 20.31
N ASP A 547 26.40 9.84 20.94
CA ASP A 547 25.37 10.70 20.30
C ASP A 547 26.02 11.67 19.31
N LYS A 548 27.20 12.17 19.64
CA LYS A 548 28.01 12.95 18.70
C LYS A 548 28.53 12.11 17.54
N MET A 549 28.79 10.81 17.75
CA MET A 549 29.19 9.90 16.68
C MET A 549 28.10 9.78 15.61
N LEU A 550 26.85 9.60 15.98
CA LEU A 550 25.76 9.50 15.00
C LEU A 550 25.56 10.81 14.25
N GLN A 551 25.56 11.96 14.94
CA GLN A 551 25.50 13.27 14.31
C GLN A 551 26.71 13.51 13.39
N SER A 552 27.91 13.11 13.82
CA SER A 552 29.13 13.18 13.01
C SER A 552 29.03 12.29 11.78
N MET A 553 28.43 11.11 11.88
CA MET A 553 28.21 10.21 10.74
C MET A 553 27.28 10.85 9.73
N TYR A 554 26.16 11.43 10.13
CA TYR A 554 25.26 12.12 9.24
C TYR A 554 25.93 13.33 8.57
N HIS A 555 26.70 14.11 9.32
CA HIS A 555 27.45 15.23 8.78
C HIS A 555 28.54 14.75 7.79
N HIS A 556 29.27 13.69 8.14
CA HIS A 556 30.31 13.10 7.30
C HIS A 556 29.74 12.59 5.97
N ILE A 557 28.62 11.84 6.02
CA ILE A 557 27.93 11.37 4.81
C ILE A 557 27.52 12.57 3.94
N GLY A 558 26.94 13.63 4.52
CA GLY A 558 26.52 14.83 3.80
C GLY A 558 27.66 15.63 3.16
N SER A 559 28.87 15.54 3.72
CA SER A 559 30.08 16.23 3.23
C SER A 559 30.97 15.35 2.35
N MET A 560 30.75 14.03 2.29
CA MET A 560 31.61 13.10 1.57
C MET A 560 31.49 13.29 0.06
N ASN A 561 32.63 13.47 -0.61
CA ASN A 561 32.66 13.44 -2.06
C ASN A 561 32.66 11.99 -2.55
N PHE A 562 31.87 11.68 -3.57
CA PHE A 562 31.72 10.34 -4.16
C PHE A 562 33.08 9.73 -4.57
N GLU A 563 33.96 10.50 -5.23
CA GLU A 563 35.28 10.01 -5.66
C GLU A 563 36.18 9.64 -4.47
N ASN A 564 36.17 10.46 -3.41
CA ASN A 564 36.88 10.16 -2.17
C ASN A 564 36.32 8.93 -1.45
N ALA A 565 35.01 8.75 -1.47
CA ALA A 565 34.37 7.58 -0.89
C ALA A 565 34.76 6.28 -1.62
N LEU A 566 34.78 6.30 -2.95
CA LEU A 566 35.26 5.16 -3.76
C LEU A 566 36.72 4.82 -3.52
N LEU A 567 37.58 5.83 -3.43
CA LEU A 567 39.01 5.64 -3.13
C LEU A 567 39.19 4.99 -1.75
N SER A 568 38.46 5.47 -0.75
CA SER A 568 38.48 4.89 0.61
C SER A 568 38.02 3.44 0.62
N MET A 569 36.99 3.09 -0.15
CA MET A 569 36.54 1.72 -0.28
C MET A 569 37.52 0.79 -0.99
N SER A 570 38.30 1.29 -1.92
CA SER A 570 39.30 0.49 -2.66
C SER A 570 40.56 0.19 -1.81
N LEU A 571 40.79 0.95 -0.75
CA LEU A 571 41.93 0.78 0.17
C LEU A 571 41.64 -0.16 1.35
N LEU A 572 40.39 -0.54 1.54
CA LEU A 572 39.92 -1.53 2.56
C LEU A 572 39.61 -2.89 1.95
#